data_4bf7d08249ae45b5e872254e406a598b
#
_entry.id   4bf7d08249ae45b5e872254e406a598b
#
_cell.length_a   1.000
_cell.length_b   1.000
_cell.length_c   1.000
_cell.angle_alpha   90.00
_cell.angle_beta   90.00
_cell.angle_gamma   90.00
#
_symmetry.space_group_name_H-M   'P 1'
#
loop_
_entity.id
_entity.type
_entity.pdbx_description
1 polymer ?
#
loop_
_entity_poly.entity_id
_entity_poly.type
_entity_poly.pdbx_seq_one_letter_code
_entity_poly.pdbx_strand_id
1 'polypeptide(L)'
;PVTASWELDIFGKLRNAKRQAKAAYLQSEDYKQAVYSSLIANIANTYYTLLMLDEQLEISRQTADTWKETVESTQALMDAGQADEAAVSQMRATYYEVENSVMDLEEQINQVENSLSLLLAETPHKIARGKLSGQQFTSRLSVGVPLQMLSNRPDVRMAERDLKQAFYVTNQANSAFYPSITLSGSAGWTNSVGGLITNPGKFVTSALAAAV
;
A
#
# COMPACT_ATOMS: atom_id res chain seq x y z
N PRO A 1 -30.28 -15.30 38.86
CA PRO A 1 -30.46 -13.85 38.91
C PRO A 1 -29.95 -13.22 37.60
N VAL A 2 -30.62 -12.16 37.13
CA VAL A 2 -30.15 -11.30 36.04
C VAL A 2 -29.49 -10.10 36.71
N THR A 3 -28.25 -9.80 36.30
CA THR A 3 -27.49 -8.66 36.80
C THR A 3 -27.25 -7.67 35.67
N ALA A 4 -27.45 -6.39 35.93
CA ALA A 4 -27.13 -5.30 35.04
C ALA A 4 -26.20 -4.33 35.77
N SER A 5 -25.13 -3.87 35.09
CA SER A 5 -24.24 -2.85 35.62
C SER A 5 -24.02 -1.77 34.57
N TRP A 6 -23.99 -0.51 35.01
CA TRP A 6 -23.78 0.64 34.15
C TRP A 6 -22.79 1.61 34.80
N GLU A 7 -21.68 1.88 34.09
CA GLU A 7 -20.69 2.89 34.48
C GLU A 7 -21.15 4.28 34.01
N LEU A 8 -21.31 5.20 34.94
CA LEU A 8 -21.68 6.59 34.67
C LEU A 8 -20.42 7.34 34.17
N ASP A 9 -20.40 7.71 32.88
CA ASP A 9 -19.28 8.42 32.28
C ASP A 9 -19.30 9.94 32.55
N ILE A 10 -19.18 10.31 33.84
CA ILE A 10 -19.20 11.72 34.29
C ILE A 10 -17.95 12.44 33.82
N PHE A 11 -16.80 11.82 33.98
CA PHE A 11 -15.49 12.41 33.65
C PHE A 11 -15.04 12.14 32.21
N GLY A 12 -15.86 11.49 31.39
CA GLY A 12 -15.64 11.35 29.96
C GLY A 12 -14.66 10.25 29.54
N LYS A 13 -14.32 9.31 30.42
CA LYS A 13 -13.44 8.18 30.12
C LYS A 13 -13.94 7.36 28.93
N LEU A 14 -15.18 6.90 28.96
CA LEU A 14 -15.79 6.10 27.90
C LEU A 14 -16.03 6.91 26.62
N ARG A 15 -16.44 8.18 26.77
CA ARG A 15 -16.60 9.09 25.61
C ARG A 15 -15.28 9.33 24.89
N ASN A 16 -14.19 9.54 25.61
CA ASN A 16 -12.87 9.70 25.02
C ASN A 16 -12.36 8.41 24.41
N ALA A 17 -12.60 7.24 25.02
CA ALA A 17 -12.31 5.93 24.42
C ALA A 17 -13.05 5.74 23.09
N LYS A 18 -14.34 6.06 23.02
CA LYS A 18 -15.13 6.02 21.79
C LYS A 18 -14.58 6.98 20.73
N ARG A 19 -14.18 8.19 21.10
CA ARG A 19 -13.61 9.20 20.18
C ARG A 19 -12.25 8.77 19.66
N GLN A 20 -11.41 8.17 20.51
CA GLN A 20 -10.13 7.57 20.11
C GLN A 20 -10.34 6.46 19.07
N ALA A 21 -11.24 5.49 19.36
CA ALA A 21 -11.56 4.41 18.44
C ALA A 21 -12.12 4.93 17.09
N LYS A 22 -12.96 6.00 17.13
CA LYS A 22 -13.44 6.65 15.90
C LYS A 22 -12.31 7.32 15.13
N ALA A 23 -11.34 7.94 15.80
CA ALA A 23 -10.18 8.55 15.12
C ALA A 23 -9.30 7.47 14.48
N ALA A 24 -9.09 6.32 15.14
CA ALA A 24 -8.38 5.16 14.58
C ALA A 24 -9.11 4.57 13.36
N TYR A 25 -10.43 4.46 13.41
CA TYR A 25 -11.22 4.03 12.24
C TYR A 25 -11.05 4.98 11.04
N LEU A 26 -11.18 6.30 11.26
CA LEU A 26 -10.98 7.28 10.19
C LEU A 26 -9.55 7.29 9.64
N GLN A 27 -8.55 7.00 10.50
CA GLN A 27 -7.17 6.82 10.06
C GLN A 27 -7.01 5.64 9.11
N SER A 28 -7.72 4.53 9.38
CA SER A 28 -7.68 3.37 8.48
C SER A 28 -8.29 3.66 7.10
N GLU A 29 -9.30 4.54 7.02
CA GLU A 29 -9.83 5.03 5.74
C GLU A 29 -8.84 5.93 5.00
N ASP A 30 -8.16 6.84 5.72
CA ASP A 30 -7.10 7.69 5.15
C ASP A 30 -5.90 6.83 4.68
N TYR A 31 -5.55 5.76 5.42
CA TYR A 31 -4.53 4.79 5.02
C TYR A 31 -4.90 4.05 3.72
N LYS A 32 -6.15 3.60 3.60
CA LYS A 32 -6.65 3.02 2.34
C LYS A 32 -6.41 3.96 1.17
N GLN A 33 -6.67 5.25 1.33
CA GLN A 33 -6.48 6.25 0.28
C GLN A 33 -4.99 6.48 -0.04
N ALA A 34 -4.11 6.41 0.96
CA ALA A 34 -2.66 6.44 0.76
C ALA A 34 -2.16 5.24 -0.06
N VAL A 35 -2.66 4.04 0.27
CA VAL A 35 -2.33 2.81 -0.48
C VAL A 35 -2.80 2.90 -1.93
N TYR A 36 -4.01 3.40 -2.20
CA TYR A 36 -4.47 3.61 -3.57
C TYR A 36 -3.57 4.57 -4.36
N SER A 37 -3.19 5.69 -3.76
CA SER A 37 -2.30 6.66 -4.41
C SER A 37 -0.93 6.07 -4.71
N SER A 38 -0.37 5.30 -3.78
CA SER A 38 0.89 4.59 -3.95
C SER A 38 0.80 3.52 -5.03
N LEU A 39 -0.29 2.75 -5.06
CA LEU A 39 -0.52 1.73 -6.08
C LEU A 39 -0.59 2.34 -7.49
N ILE A 40 -1.34 3.43 -7.67
CA ILE A 40 -1.42 4.14 -8.95
C ILE A 40 -0.05 4.64 -9.39
N ALA A 41 0.74 5.22 -8.47
CA ALA A 41 2.09 5.69 -8.78
C ALA A 41 3.02 4.52 -9.18
N ASN A 42 2.95 3.39 -8.48
CA ASN A 42 3.75 2.20 -8.79
C ASN A 42 3.37 1.60 -10.17
N ILE A 43 2.08 1.49 -10.45
CA ILE A 43 1.60 1.03 -11.77
C ILE A 43 2.10 1.95 -12.87
N ALA A 44 1.98 3.28 -12.70
CA ALA A 44 2.46 4.24 -13.68
C ALA A 44 3.97 4.13 -13.89
N ASN A 45 4.76 4.08 -12.82
CA ASN A 45 6.22 3.92 -12.91
C ASN A 45 6.60 2.63 -13.61
N THR A 46 5.98 1.51 -13.27
CA THR A 46 6.25 0.21 -13.90
C THR A 46 5.86 0.22 -15.39
N TYR A 47 4.74 0.85 -15.73
CA TYR A 47 4.31 1.00 -17.12
C TYR A 47 5.31 1.84 -17.96
N TYR A 48 5.78 2.98 -17.44
CA TYR A 48 6.77 3.79 -18.14
C TYR A 48 8.14 3.12 -18.21
N THR A 49 8.52 2.33 -17.20
CA THR A 49 9.71 1.49 -17.25
C THR A 49 9.60 0.46 -18.39
N LEU A 50 8.43 -0.12 -18.57
CA LEU A 50 8.18 -1.07 -19.65
C LEU A 50 8.30 -0.41 -21.04
N LEU A 51 7.74 0.80 -21.22
CA LEU A 51 7.90 1.56 -22.47
C LEU A 51 9.36 1.93 -22.76
N MET A 52 10.13 2.27 -21.71
CA MET A 52 11.56 2.55 -21.84
C MET A 52 12.34 1.31 -22.29
N LEU A 53 12.05 0.15 -21.71
CA LEU A 53 12.71 -1.11 -22.09
C LEU A 53 12.37 -1.53 -23.51
N ASP A 54 11.14 -1.31 -23.97
CA ASP A 54 10.75 -1.56 -25.36
C ASP A 54 11.56 -0.69 -26.35
N GLU A 55 11.74 0.58 -26.04
CA GLU A 55 12.52 1.49 -26.88
C GLU A 55 14.01 1.09 -26.88
N GLN A 56 14.55 0.70 -25.73
CA GLN A 56 15.91 0.18 -25.64
C GLN A 56 16.08 -1.11 -26.45
N LEU A 57 15.11 -2.02 -26.38
CA LEU A 57 15.13 -3.25 -27.16
C LEU A 57 15.11 -2.98 -28.66
N GLU A 58 14.29 -2.03 -29.12
CA GLU A 58 14.20 -1.65 -30.52
C GLU A 58 15.57 -1.08 -31.02
N ILE A 59 16.18 -0.18 -30.24
CA ILE A 59 17.49 0.40 -30.52
C ILE A 59 18.59 -0.68 -30.52
N SER A 60 18.58 -1.58 -29.52
CA SER A 60 19.57 -2.65 -29.43
C SER A 60 19.47 -3.63 -30.59
N ARG A 61 18.26 -3.96 -31.04
CA ARG A 61 18.06 -4.80 -32.25
C ARG A 61 18.60 -4.13 -33.50
N GLN A 62 18.29 -2.85 -33.73
CA GLN A 62 18.83 -2.09 -34.85
C GLN A 62 20.39 -2.01 -34.81
N THR A 63 20.92 -1.88 -33.58
CA THR A 63 22.39 -1.89 -33.39
C THR A 63 22.98 -3.26 -33.70
N ALA A 64 22.34 -4.36 -33.31
CA ALA A 64 22.77 -5.72 -33.64
C ALA A 64 22.76 -5.95 -35.15
N ASP A 65 21.72 -5.50 -35.85
CA ASP A 65 21.65 -5.60 -37.32
C ASP A 65 22.80 -4.83 -37.98
N THR A 66 23.11 -3.61 -37.51
CA THR A 66 24.26 -2.81 -38.00
C THR A 66 25.61 -3.49 -37.77
N TRP A 67 25.80 -4.10 -36.59
CA TRP A 67 27.01 -4.86 -36.29
C TRP A 67 27.13 -6.11 -37.16
N LYS A 68 26.03 -6.80 -37.44
CA LYS A 68 25.99 -7.95 -38.33
C LYS A 68 26.47 -7.57 -39.74
N GLU A 69 25.93 -6.47 -40.29
CA GLU A 69 26.39 -5.93 -41.57
C GLU A 69 27.88 -5.54 -41.54
N THR A 70 28.36 -4.99 -40.43
CA THR A 70 29.77 -4.64 -40.23
C THR A 70 30.66 -5.89 -40.25
N VAL A 71 30.23 -6.96 -39.57
CA VAL A 71 30.95 -8.26 -39.61
C VAL A 71 31.02 -8.80 -41.04
N GLU A 72 29.90 -8.80 -41.76
CA GLU A 72 29.85 -9.28 -43.16
C GLU A 72 30.77 -8.46 -44.06
N SER A 73 30.78 -7.13 -43.93
CA SER A 73 31.63 -6.23 -44.68
C SER A 73 33.14 -6.43 -44.38
N THR A 74 33.46 -6.60 -43.09
CA THR A 74 34.84 -6.84 -42.65
C THR A 74 35.34 -8.22 -43.12
N GLN A 75 34.46 -9.22 -43.14
CA GLN A 75 34.75 -10.55 -43.68
C GLN A 75 35.08 -10.45 -45.19
N ALA A 76 34.30 -9.72 -45.97
CA ALA A 76 34.52 -9.50 -47.39
C ALA A 76 35.85 -8.78 -47.64
N LEU A 77 36.23 -7.81 -46.78
CA LEU A 77 37.53 -7.15 -46.86
C LEU A 77 38.68 -8.12 -46.55
N MET A 78 38.49 -9.01 -45.59
CA MET A 78 39.49 -10.05 -45.30
C MET A 78 39.66 -11.01 -46.46
N ASP A 79 38.58 -11.45 -47.11
CA ASP A 79 38.61 -12.32 -48.27
C ASP A 79 39.29 -11.65 -49.47
N ALA A 80 39.23 -10.32 -49.56
CA ALA A 80 39.94 -9.50 -50.53
C ALA A 80 41.39 -9.17 -50.12
N GLY A 81 41.87 -9.68 -48.97
CA GLY A 81 43.25 -9.44 -48.50
C GLY A 81 43.48 -8.04 -47.91
N GLN A 82 42.43 -7.28 -47.61
CA GLN A 82 42.48 -5.90 -47.06
C GLN A 82 42.23 -5.81 -45.57
N ALA A 83 41.84 -6.89 -44.91
CA ALA A 83 41.68 -6.99 -43.47
C ALA A 83 42.29 -8.29 -42.94
N ASP A 84 42.57 -8.37 -41.66
CA ASP A 84 43.07 -9.56 -40.98
C ASP A 84 41.96 -10.30 -40.23
N GLU A 85 42.21 -11.54 -39.85
CA GLU A 85 41.25 -12.37 -39.09
C GLU A 85 41.00 -11.82 -37.69
N ALA A 86 41.98 -11.09 -37.12
CA ALA A 86 41.81 -10.48 -35.80
C ALA A 86 40.74 -9.38 -35.84
N ALA A 87 40.69 -8.57 -36.92
CA ALA A 87 39.66 -7.57 -37.12
C ALA A 87 38.26 -8.19 -37.20
N VAL A 88 38.10 -9.25 -38.01
CA VAL A 88 36.80 -9.97 -38.13
C VAL A 88 36.37 -10.57 -36.79
N SER A 89 37.30 -11.20 -36.08
CA SER A 89 37.02 -11.78 -34.77
C SER A 89 36.59 -10.74 -33.73
N GLN A 90 37.23 -9.55 -33.75
CA GLN A 90 36.85 -8.44 -32.88
C GLN A 90 35.45 -7.92 -33.22
N MET A 91 35.12 -7.71 -34.50
CA MET A 91 33.76 -7.26 -34.87
C MET A 91 32.70 -8.30 -34.51
N ARG A 92 33.01 -9.57 -34.70
CA ARG A 92 32.12 -10.67 -34.32
C ARG A 92 31.90 -10.76 -32.81
N ALA A 93 32.92 -10.53 -31.99
CA ALA A 93 32.79 -10.46 -30.52
C ALA A 93 31.86 -9.33 -30.10
N THR A 94 32.02 -8.13 -30.69
CA THR A 94 31.14 -7.00 -30.39
C THR A 94 29.69 -7.26 -30.84
N TYR A 95 29.49 -7.89 -31.99
CA TYR A 95 28.15 -8.31 -32.43
C TYR A 95 27.47 -9.22 -31.40
N TYR A 96 28.17 -10.24 -30.91
CA TYR A 96 27.61 -11.17 -29.89
C TYR A 96 27.36 -10.49 -28.54
N GLU A 97 28.19 -9.51 -28.16
CA GLU A 97 27.90 -8.71 -26.93
C GLU A 97 26.58 -7.94 -27.06
N VAL A 98 26.33 -7.33 -28.22
CA VAL A 98 25.06 -6.61 -28.46
C VAL A 98 23.89 -7.59 -28.53
N GLU A 99 24.06 -8.75 -29.18
CA GLU A 99 23.04 -9.80 -29.28
C GLU A 99 22.66 -10.35 -27.88
N ASN A 100 23.64 -10.56 -26.99
CA ASN A 100 23.39 -10.92 -25.60
C ASN A 100 22.60 -9.82 -24.85
N SER A 101 22.92 -8.56 -25.09
CA SER A 101 22.18 -7.43 -24.50
C SER A 101 20.71 -7.40 -24.95
N VAL A 102 20.38 -7.82 -26.17
CA VAL A 102 18.99 -7.97 -26.65
C VAL A 102 18.26 -9.03 -25.85
N MET A 103 18.90 -10.19 -25.60
CA MET A 103 18.30 -11.27 -24.79
C MET A 103 18.06 -10.84 -23.36
N ASP A 104 19.00 -10.13 -22.74
CA ASP A 104 18.87 -9.58 -21.39
C ASP A 104 17.71 -8.58 -21.29
N LEU A 105 17.53 -7.72 -22.31
CA LEU A 105 16.41 -6.79 -22.37
C LEU A 105 15.05 -7.50 -22.51
N GLU A 106 14.98 -8.56 -23.32
CA GLU A 106 13.77 -9.39 -23.45
C GLU A 106 13.40 -10.06 -22.13
N GLU A 107 14.39 -10.55 -21.37
CA GLU A 107 14.16 -11.09 -20.03
C GLU A 107 13.64 -10.02 -19.07
N GLN A 108 14.27 -8.84 -19.03
CA GLN A 108 13.84 -7.72 -18.20
C GLN A 108 12.41 -7.29 -18.53
N ILE A 109 12.03 -7.22 -19.80
CA ILE A 109 10.67 -6.92 -20.24
C ILE A 109 9.69 -7.94 -19.66
N ASN A 110 9.97 -9.24 -19.78
CA ASN A 110 9.14 -10.29 -19.22
C ASN A 110 8.99 -10.18 -17.69
N GLN A 111 10.06 -9.85 -16.97
CA GLN A 111 10.04 -9.66 -15.52
C GLN A 111 9.17 -8.46 -15.13
N VAL A 112 9.26 -7.34 -15.86
CA VAL A 112 8.47 -6.14 -15.62
C VAL A 112 6.99 -6.37 -15.98
N GLU A 113 6.69 -7.09 -17.07
CA GLU A 113 5.31 -7.51 -17.42
C GLU A 113 4.69 -8.37 -16.32
N ASN A 114 5.43 -9.35 -15.78
CA ASN A 114 4.98 -10.17 -14.68
C ASN A 114 4.73 -9.33 -13.40
N SER A 115 5.61 -8.39 -13.12
CA SER A 115 5.47 -7.47 -11.99
C SER A 115 4.23 -6.58 -12.13
N LEU A 116 3.98 -6.08 -13.33
CA LEU A 116 2.80 -5.26 -13.62
C LEU A 116 1.50 -6.08 -13.54
N SER A 117 1.50 -7.32 -14.04
CA SER A 117 0.37 -8.25 -13.91
C SER A 117 0.05 -8.52 -12.44
N LEU A 118 1.09 -8.70 -11.60
CA LEU A 118 0.92 -8.87 -10.15
C LEU A 118 0.29 -7.65 -9.49
N LEU A 119 0.73 -6.43 -9.86
CA LEU A 119 0.14 -5.18 -9.34
C LEU A 119 -1.32 -5.00 -9.76
N LEU A 120 -1.71 -5.53 -10.92
CA LEU A 120 -3.09 -5.53 -11.43
C LEU A 120 -3.93 -6.69 -10.88
N ALA A 121 -3.32 -7.60 -10.10
CA ALA A 121 -3.94 -8.83 -9.61
C ALA A 121 -4.46 -9.75 -10.74
N GLU A 122 -3.75 -9.78 -11.86
CA GLU A 122 -4.04 -10.60 -13.03
C GLU A 122 -3.02 -11.73 -13.19
N THR A 123 -3.37 -12.75 -13.93
CA THR A 123 -2.42 -13.80 -14.32
C THR A 123 -1.35 -13.21 -15.27
N PRO A 124 -0.08 -13.65 -15.19
CA PRO A 124 0.97 -13.15 -16.08
C PRO A 124 0.58 -13.25 -17.55
N HIS A 125 0.61 -12.14 -18.25
CA HIS A 125 0.31 -12.05 -19.68
C HIS A 125 1.05 -10.89 -20.32
N LYS A 126 1.11 -10.87 -21.65
CA LYS A 126 1.67 -9.73 -22.39
C LYS A 126 0.72 -8.54 -22.31
N ILE A 127 1.26 -7.41 -21.85
CA ILE A 127 0.50 -6.19 -21.65
C ILE A 127 0.47 -5.37 -22.94
N ALA A 128 -0.75 -5.08 -23.42
CA ALA A 128 -0.93 -4.19 -24.57
C ALA A 128 -0.53 -2.76 -24.18
N ARG A 129 0.40 -2.18 -24.95
CA ARG A 129 0.98 -0.86 -24.65
C ARG A 129 1.27 -0.04 -25.90
N GLY A 130 1.36 1.26 -25.73
CA GLY A 130 1.74 2.19 -26.80
C GLY A 130 3.26 2.32 -26.92
N LYS A 131 3.71 3.25 -27.77
CA LYS A 131 5.12 3.62 -27.89
C LYS A 131 5.45 4.80 -27.00
N LEU A 132 6.71 4.86 -26.49
CA LEU A 132 7.22 5.96 -25.67
C LEU A 132 7.15 7.29 -26.42
N SER A 133 7.50 7.30 -27.70
CA SER A 133 7.46 8.47 -28.58
C SER A 133 6.07 9.10 -28.76
N GLY A 134 4.99 8.35 -28.53
CA GLY A 134 3.61 8.83 -28.58
C GLY A 134 3.11 9.48 -27.29
N GLN A 135 3.89 9.45 -26.21
CA GLN A 135 3.47 9.98 -24.92
C GLN A 135 3.65 11.51 -24.87
N GLN A 136 2.57 12.19 -24.50
CA GLN A 136 2.59 13.65 -24.28
C GLN A 136 2.46 13.95 -22.79
N PHE A 137 3.50 14.54 -22.23
CA PHE A 137 3.45 15.03 -20.85
C PHE A 137 2.91 16.47 -20.83
N THR A 138 1.96 16.71 -19.93
CA THR A 138 1.42 18.08 -19.72
C THR A 138 2.54 18.95 -19.17
N SER A 139 3.04 19.87 -19.97
CA SER A 139 4.24 20.69 -19.70
C SER A 139 4.06 21.78 -18.63
N ARG A 140 2.89 21.89 -17.98
CA ARG A 140 2.63 22.89 -16.94
C ARG A 140 2.41 22.25 -15.58
N LEU A 141 3.49 21.86 -14.94
CA LEU A 141 3.51 21.71 -13.49
C LEU A 141 3.56 23.11 -12.90
N SER A 142 2.42 23.59 -12.36
CA SER A 142 2.41 24.84 -11.59
C SER A 142 3.27 24.64 -10.35
N VAL A 143 4.29 25.47 -10.20
CA VAL A 143 5.16 25.48 -9.03
C VAL A 143 4.37 26.04 -7.85
N GLY A 144 4.17 25.25 -6.82
CA GLY A 144 3.48 25.63 -5.59
C GLY A 144 2.16 24.88 -5.38
N VAL A 145 2.13 24.06 -4.34
CA VAL A 145 0.89 23.40 -3.88
C VAL A 145 0.18 24.38 -2.93
N PRO A 146 -1.04 24.85 -3.23
CA PRO A 146 -1.79 25.68 -2.28
C PRO A 146 -1.94 24.95 -0.94
N LEU A 147 -1.79 25.69 0.16
CA LEU A 147 -1.88 25.12 1.52
C LEU A 147 -3.20 24.35 1.74
N GLN A 148 -4.25 24.77 1.06
CA GLN A 148 -5.57 24.12 1.05
C GLN A 148 -5.55 22.71 0.46
N MET A 149 -4.59 22.38 -0.42
CA MET A 149 -4.44 21.02 -0.96
C MET A 149 -3.75 20.06 0.01
N LEU A 150 -3.03 20.56 1.02
CA LEU A 150 -2.41 19.72 2.05
C LEU A 150 -3.46 18.93 2.84
N SER A 151 -4.64 19.50 3.06
CA SER A 151 -5.76 18.80 3.74
C SER A 151 -6.30 17.61 2.95
N ASN A 152 -6.03 17.50 1.65
CA ASN A 152 -6.44 16.39 0.80
C ASN A 152 -5.40 15.26 0.77
N ARG A 153 -4.20 15.50 1.27
CA ARG A 153 -3.15 14.48 1.31
C ARG A 153 -3.44 13.43 2.39
N PRO A 154 -3.47 12.14 2.04
CA PRO A 154 -3.81 11.08 3.00
C PRO A 154 -2.80 10.97 4.15
N ASP A 155 -1.49 11.19 3.88
CA ASP A 155 -0.42 11.14 4.87
C ASP A 155 -0.57 12.26 5.93
N VAL A 156 -0.93 13.48 5.52
CA VAL A 156 -1.20 14.60 6.42
C VAL A 156 -2.44 14.31 7.27
N ARG A 157 -3.51 13.78 6.66
CA ARG A 157 -4.73 13.39 7.38
C ARG A 157 -4.47 12.27 8.38
N MET A 158 -3.65 11.28 8.03
CA MET A 158 -3.24 10.22 8.97
C MET A 158 -2.51 10.80 10.18
N ALA A 159 -1.55 11.69 9.99
CA ALA A 159 -0.83 12.35 11.08
C ALA A 159 -1.77 13.19 11.97
N GLU A 160 -2.76 13.86 11.37
CA GLU A 160 -3.80 14.58 12.13
C GLU A 160 -4.67 13.62 12.97
N ARG A 161 -5.01 12.42 12.43
CA ARG A 161 -5.74 11.39 13.19
C ARG A 161 -4.91 10.83 14.34
N ASP A 162 -3.61 10.62 14.14
CA ASP A 162 -2.69 10.20 15.21
C ASP A 162 -2.66 11.23 16.35
N LEU A 163 -2.54 12.50 16.02
CA LEU A 163 -2.59 13.57 17.01
C LEU A 163 -3.91 13.58 17.78
N LYS A 164 -5.04 13.40 17.09
CA LYS A 164 -6.38 13.29 17.73
C LYS A 164 -6.46 12.07 18.65
N GLN A 165 -5.91 10.93 18.27
CA GLN A 165 -5.87 9.74 19.11
C GLN A 165 -5.06 10.00 20.39
N ALA A 166 -3.84 10.57 20.26
CA ALA A 166 -3.00 10.92 21.41
C ALA A 166 -3.70 11.90 22.35
N PHE A 167 -4.41 12.90 21.83
CA PHE A 167 -5.22 13.81 22.63
C PHE A 167 -6.31 13.10 23.43
N TYR A 168 -7.04 12.16 22.82
CA TYR A 168 -8.08 11.41 23.53
C TYR A 168 -7.50 10.43 24.57
N VAL A 169 -6.33 9.84 24.29
CA VAL A 169 -5.60 9.01 25.28
C VAL A 169 -5.21 9.84 26.50
N THR A 170 -4.68 11.04 26.30
CA THR A 170 -4.35 11.96 27.39
C THR A 170 -5.60 12.32 28.23
N ASN A 171 -6.73 12.59 27.58
CA ASN A 171 -7.98 12.87 28.27
C ASN A 171 -8.53 11.65 29.04
N GLN A 172 -8.34 10.43 28.52
CA GLN A 172 -8.68 9.20 29.26
C GLN A 172 -7.79 9.03 30.49
N ALA A 173 -6.47 9.27 30.36
CA ALA A 173 -5.54 9.22 31.49
C ALA A 173 -5.92 10.25 32.57
N ASN A 174 -6.26 11.49 32.17
CA ASN A 174 -6.74 12.50 33.09
C ASN A 174 -8.05 12.07 33.80
N SER A 175 -8.96 11.39 33.09
CA SER A 175 -10.19 10.88 33.69
C SER A 175 -9.94 9.78 34.72
N ALA A 176 -8.83 9.07 34.66
CA ALA A 176 -8.47 8.00 35.61
C ALA A 176 -8.08 8.54 37.01
N PHE A 177 -7.79 9.83 37.15
CA PHE A 177 -7.56 10.46 38.45
C PHE A 177 -8.86 10.72 39.24
N TYR A 178 -10.03 10.56 38.62
CA TYR A 178 -11.32 10.75 39.23
C TYR A 178 -11.99 9.42 39.52
N PRO A 179 -12.81 9.32 40.63
CA PRO A 179 -13.48 8.09 40.98
C PRO A 179 -14.47 7.65 39.90
N SER A 180 -14.52 6.36 39.60
CA SER A 180 -15.55 5.78 38.72
C SER A 180 -16.85 5.54 39.52
N ILE A 181 -18.01 5.88 38.94
CA ILE A 181 -19.29 5.64 39.52
C ILE A 181 -20.01 4.57 38.72
N THR A 182 -20.28 3.44 39.40
CA THR A 182 -20.99 2.30 38.82
C THR A 182 -22.34 2.11 39.50
N LEU A 183 -23.39 2.02 38.70
CA LEU A 183 -24.71 1.57 39.14
C LEU A 183 -24.87 0.10 38.79
N SER A 184 -25.17 -0.74 39.79
CA SER A 184 -25.45 -2.15 39.57
C SER A 184 -26.80 -2.53 40.12
N GLY A 185 -27.50 -3.39 39.40
CA GLY A 185 -28.77 -3.93 39.84
C GLY A 185 -28.84 -5.43 39.56
N SER A 186 -29.50 -6.17 40.46
CA SER A 186 -29.79 -7.57 40.19
C SER A 186 -31.25 -7.88 40.52
N ALA A 187 -31.82 -8.74 39.70
CA ALA A 187 -33.17 -9.27 39.91
C ALA A 187 -33.14 -10.79 39.71
N GLY A 188 -33.80 -11.51 40.60
CA GLY A 188 -33.85 -12.97 40.51
C GLY A 188 -34.81 -13.60 41.46
N TRP A 189 -35.06 -14.87 41.26
CA TRP A 189 -35.87 -15.70 42.14
C TRP A 189 -34.94 -16.55 43.00
N THR A 190 -35.15 -16.59 44.31
CA THR A 190 -34.47 -17.49 45.20
C THR A 190 -35.44 -18.58 45.64
N ASN A 191 -35.02 -19.81 45.55
CA ASN A 191 -35.83 -20.99 45.80
C ASN A 191 -35.42 -21.73 47.09
N SER A 192 -34.42 -21.22 47.81
CA SER A 192 -33.91 -21.88 49.03
C SER A 192 -34.12 -21.04 50.28
N VAL A 193 -34.70 -21.60 51.25
CA VAL A 193 -34.76 -21.05 52.60
C VAL A 193 -34.24 -22.15 53.54
N GLY A 194 -33.00 -21.98 54.05
CA GLY A 194 -32.45 -22.92 55.04
C GLY A 194 -32.34 -24.39 54.59
N GLY A 195 -32.06 -24.63 53.29
CA GLY A 195 -31.93 -25.97 52.69
C GLY A 195 -33.26 -26.58 52.17
N LEU A 196 -34.38 -25.91 52.38
CA LEU A 196 -35.67 -26.29 51.80
C LEU A 196 -35.94 -25.54 50.48
N ILE A 197 -36.35 -26.27 49.47
CA ILE A 197 -36.79 -25.69 48.19
C ILE A 197 -38.25 -25.35 48.29
N THR A 198 -38.58 -24.07 48.26
CA THR A 198 -39.99 -23.57 48.26
C THR A 198 -40.35 -23.07 46.87
N ASN A 199 -41.50 -23.51 46.35
CA ASN A 199 -42.04 -23.07 45.06
C ASN A 199 -43.43 -22.43 45.28
N PRO A 200 -43.70 -21.16 44.84
CA PRO A 200 -42.77 -20.27 44.14
C PRO A 200 -41.74 -19.62 45.07
N GLY A 201 -40.51 -19.53 44.66
CA GLY A 201 -39.44 -18.81 45.37
C GLY A 201 -39.73 -17.29 45.51
N LYS A 202 -38.99 -16.65 46.40
CA LYS A 202 -39.10 -15.20 46.58
C LYS A 202 -38.37 -14.45 45.47
N PHE A 203 -39.04 -13.44 44.92
CA PHE A 203 -38.42 -12.49 44.01
C PHE A 203 -37.57 -11.49 44.83
N VAL A 204 -36.29 -11.44 44.49
CA VAL A 204 -35.34 -10.56 45.19
C VAL A 204 -34.76 -9.59 44.16
N THR A 205 -34.80 -8.31 44.50
CA THR A 205 -34.16 -7.24 43.73
C THR A 205 -33.15 -6.52 44.60
N SER A 206 -31.99 -6.17 44.04
CA SER A 206 -31.04 -5.29 44.70
C SER A 206 -30.57 -4.22 43.74
N ALA A 207 -30.37 -3.00 44.25
CA ALA A 207 -29.71 -1.91 43.54
C ALA A 207 -28.57 -1.36 44.40
N LEU A 208 -27.41 -1.20 43.84
CA LEU A 208 -26.19 -0.69 44.51
C LEU A 208 -25.53 0.38 43.62
N ALA A 209 -25.17 1.52 44.23
CA ALA A 209 -24.29 2.51 43.63
C ALA A 209 -22.96 2.46 44.37
N ALA A 210 -21.86 2.25 43.62
CA ALA A 210 -20.50 2.26 44.15
C ALA A 210 -19.67 3.31 43.46
N ALA A 211 -18.90 4.05 44.24
CA ALA A 211 -17.83 4.93 43.76
C ALA A 211 -16.48 4.30 44.16
N VAL A 212 -15.58 4.08 43.24
CA VAL A 212 -14.24 3.50 43.44
C VAL A 212 -13.20 4.42 42.86
#